data_a449cdd4e54b8842ae3bbe593f2b4317
#
_entry.id   a449cdd4e54b8842ae3bbe593f2b4317
#
_cell.length_a   1.000
_cell.length_b   1.000
_cell.length_c   1.000
_cell.angle_alpha   90.00
_cell.angle_beta   90.00
_cell.angle_gamma   90.00
#
_symmetry.space_group_name_H-M   'P 1'
#
loop_
_entity.id
_entity.type
_entity.pdbx_description
1 polymer ?
#
loop_
_entity_poly.entity_id
_entity_poly.type
_entity_poly.pdbx_seq_one_letter_code
_entity_poly.pdbx_strand_id
1 'polypeptide(L)'
;MTTQTSKPKKKAAPSAKPVTAFKALDRDFACRGVQFVVGKSYKHDGEVVICSSGFHACSNPFDVWRYYELTEGARYAVVELSGVTVTHDEDSKIASAEITIKAELKLPEFVSTAVKWLIDFCKEAKGESVQAASGHAAQLAASGKDSVIASSSLDSRAKGTEGTWMSLAEFNSDGKCVGFATGCAGDDVPADVWLKASGGKLVAAKE
;
A
#
# COMPACT_ATOMS: atom_id res chain seq x y z
N MET A 1 18.82 -3.75 -39.89
CA MET A 1 17.37 -3.43 -39.89
C MET A 1 16.72 -4.35 -38.86
N THR A 2 16.50 -3.86 -37.66
CA THR A 2 15.92 -4.61 -36.53
C THR A 2 14.45 -4.23 -36.41
N THR A 3 13.56 -5.11 -36.82
CA THR A 3 12.11 -4.95 -36.73
C THR A 3 11.69 -5.12 -35.27
N GLN A 4 11.29 -4.02 -34.60
CA GLN A 4 10.60 -4.06 -33.32
C GLN A 4 9.18 -4.57 -33.55
N THR A 5 8.89 -5.78 -33.10
CA THR A 5 7.55 -6.34 -33.01
C THR A 5 6.82 -5.70 -31.84
N SER A 6 5.86 -4.82 -32.13
CA SER A 6 4.94 -4.25 -31.14
C SER A 6 4.04 -5.34 -30.56
N LYS A 7 4.06 -5.53 -29.23
CA LYS A 7 3.11 -6.40 -28.50
C LYS A 7 1.66 -5.94 -28.78
N PRO A 8 0.71 -6.89 -28.93
CA PRO A 8 -0.69 -6.56 -29.20
C PRO A 8 -1.31 -5.81 -28.00
N LYS A 9 -1.94 -4.66 -28.28
CA LYS A 9 -2.71 -3.88 -27.29
C LYS A 9 -3.90 -4.70 -26.81
N LYS A 10 -4.00 -4.94 -25.52
CA LYS A 10 -5.13 -5.60 -24.87
C LYS A 10 -6.41 -4.79 -25.13
N LYS A 11 -7.44 -5.42 -25.70
CA LYS A 11 -8.72 -4.79 -25.99
C LYS A 11 -9.48 -4.53 -24.69
N ALA A 12 -9.99 -3.31 -24.52
CA ALA A 12 -10.76 -2.88 -23.36
C ALA A 12 -12.06 -3.71 -23.22
N ALA A 13 -12.32 -4.20 -22.01
CA ALA A 13 -13.60 -4.83 -21.66
C ALA A 13 -14.42 -3.87 -20.77
N PRO A 14 -15.75 -3.77 -20.95
CA PRO A 14 -16.58 -2.99 -20.04
C PRO A 14 -16.53 -3.62 -18.64
N SER A 15 -16.13 -2.83 -17.62
CA SER A 15 -16.17 -3.30 -16.23
C SER A 15 -17.62 -3.28 -15.75
N ALA A 16 -18.13 -4.45 -15.33
CA ALA A 16 -19.50 -4.58 -14.82
C ALA A 16 -19.68 -3.99 -13.39
N LYS A 17 -18.58 -3.68 -12.68
CA LYS A 17 -18.60 -3.09 -11.33
C LYS A 17 -17.60 -1.95 -11.24
N PRO A 18 -17.96 -0.84 -10.55
CA PRO A 18 -17.04 0.23 -10.27
C PRO A 18 -15.84 -0.24 -9.43
N VAL A 19 -14.65 0.29 -9.73
CA VAL A 19 -13.40 -0.04 -9.04
C VAL A 19 -12.98 1.14 -8.18
N THR A 20 -12.82 0.92 -6.88
CA THR A 20 -12.21 1.92 -5.98
C THR A 20 -10.72 2.01 -6.28
N ALA A 21 -10.23 3.23 -6.45
CA ALA A 21 -8.84 3.51 -6.75
C ALA A 21 -8.39 4.83 -6.13
N PHE A 22 -7.10 5.13 -6.26
CA PHE A 22 -6.43 6.29 -5.67
C PHE A 22 -5.77 7.14 -6.76
N LYS A 23 -5.86 8.45 -6.60
CA LYS A 23 -5.31 9.40 -7.55
C LYS A 23 -4.60 10.55 -6.83
N ALA A 24 -3.42 10.94 -7.32
CA ALA A 24 -2.83 12.21 -6.95
C ALA A 24 -3.22 13.29 -7.96
N LEU A 25 -3.30 14.49 -7.46
CA LEU A 25 -3.72 15.71 -8.16
C LEU A 25 -2.76 16.85 -7.77
N ASP A 26 -2.72 17.90 -8.56
CA ASP A 26 -1.96 19.09 -8.24
C ASP A 26 -2.61 19.92 -7.11
N ARG A 27 -1.97 21.06 -6.76
CA ARG A 27 -2.45 21.96 -5.70
C ARG A 27 -3.85 22.51 -5.96
N ASP A 28 -4.25 22.62 -7.23
CA ASP A 28 -5.55 23.14 -7.65
C ASP A 28 -6.61 22.03 -7.77
N PHE A 29 -6.27 20.82 -7.34
CA PHE A 29 -7.11 19.62 -7.48
C PHE A 29 -7.43 19.29 -8.94
N ALA A 30 -6.44 19.49 -9.81
CA ALA A 30 -6.53 19.25 -11.24
C ALA A 30 -5.49 18.20 -11.70
N CYS A 31 -5.71 17.64 -12.88
CA CYS A 31 -4.77 16.75 -13.54
C CYS A 31 -4.98 16.81 -15.04
N ARG A 32 -3.89 17.03 -15.81
CA ARG A 32 -3.92 17.10 -17.28
C ARG A 32 -5.00 18.05 -17.82
N GLY A 33 -5.16 19.22 -17.19
CA GLY A 33 -6.12 20.24 -17.61
C GLY A 33 -7.57 19.99 -17.22
N VAL A 34 -7.87 18.91 -16.50
CA VAL A 34 -9.20 18.63 -15.94
C VAL A 34 -9.23 19.05 -14.48
N GLN A 35 -10.12 19.98 -14.14
CA GLN A 35 -10.42 20.40 -12.77
C GLN A 35 -11.41 19.41 -12.15
N PHE A 36 -11.04 18.81 -11.01
CA PHE A 36 -11.90 17.87 -10.31
C PHE A 36 -12.62 18.51 -9.12
N VAL A 37 -13.77 17.95 -8.76
CA VAL A 37 -14.56 18.36 -7.59
C VAL A 37 -15.06 17.10 -6.88
N VAL A 38 -14.94 17.05 -5.56
CA VAL A 38 -15.46 15.95 -4.75
C VAL A 38 -16.98 15.79 -4.95
N GLY A 39 -17.43 14.55 -5.11
CA GLY A 39 -18.81 14.19 -5.38
C GLY A 39 -19.22 14.23 -6.84
N LYS A 40 -18.35 14.74 -7.75
CA LYS A 40 -18.66 14.80 -9.20
C LYS A 40 -18.11 13.60 -9.95
N SER A 41 -18.84 13.23 -11.00
CA SER A 41 -18.44 12.24 -12.00
C SER A 41 -18.06 12.94 -13.30
N TYR A 42 -17.07 12.37 -13.99
CA TYR A 42 -16.54 12.85 -15.26
C TYR A 42 -16.51 11.70 -16.26
N LYS A 43 -16.72 12.03 -17.52
CA LYS A 43 -16.74 11.07 -18.63
C LYS A 43 -15.75 11.45 -19.71
N HIS A 44 -15.09 10.47 -20.26
CA HIS A 44 -14.20 10.57 -21.42
C HIS A 44 -14.89 9.92 -22.62
N ASP A 45 -15.09 10.71 -23.69
CA ASP A 45 -15.83 10.27 -24.87
C ASP A 45 -14.96 9.60 -25.95
N GLY A 46 -13.68 9.41 -25.69
CA GLY A 46 -12.72 8.80 -26.62
C GLY A 46 -12.36 7.36 -26.27
N GLU A 47 -11.46 6.78 -27.04
CA GLU A 47 -10.84 5.49 -26.75
C GLU A 47 -10.04 5.59 -25.44
N VAL A 48 -10.21 4.60 -24.55
CA VAL A 48 -9.44 4.49 -23.31
C VAL A 48 -8.15 3.73 -23.60
N VAL A 49 -7.01 4.42 -23.43
CA VAL A 49 -5.67 3.87 -23.67
C VAL A 49 -4.79 4.14 -22.47
N ILE A 50 -4.22 3.07 -21.88
CA ILE A 50 -3.34 3.20 -20.71
C ILE A 50 -2.18 4.15 -20.99
N CYS A 51 -1.88 5.03 -20.04
CA CYS A 51 -0.88 6.09 -20.10
C CYS A 51 -1.11 7.20 -21.17
N SER A 52 -2.16 7.11 -22.00
CA SER A 52 -2.45 8.05 -23.09
C SER A 52 -3.77 8.79 -22.92
N SER A 53 -4.90 8.09 -22.87
CA SER A 53 -6.24 8.68 -22.82
C SER A 53 -7.14 8.04 -21.79
N GLY A 54 -8.19 8.78 -21.37
CA GLY A 54 -9.06 8.38 -20.27
C GLY A 54 -8.57 8.87 -18.91
N PHE A 55 -9.30 8.51 -17.86
CA PHE A 55 -8.95 8.84 -16.48
C PHE A 55 -8.09 7.74 -15.87
N HIS A 56 -6.99 8.13 -15.23
CA HIS A 56 -6.03 7.18 -14.65
C HIS A 56 -6.03 7.28 -13.13
N ALA A 57 -6.05 6.13 -12.47
CA ALA A 57 -5.85 5.98 -11.02
C ALA A 57 -5.22 4.62 -10.73
N CYS A 58 -4.75 4.39 -9.50
CA CYS A 58 -4.12 3.14 -9.08
C CYS A 58 -5.01 2.43 -8.05
N SER A 59 -5.23 1.13 -8.19
CA SER A 59 -5.96 0.34 -7.17
C SER A 59 -5.10 0.11 -5.92
N ASN A 60 -3.76 0.06 -6.07
CA ASN A 60 -2.81 0.10 -4.99
C ASN A 60 -2.41 1.57 -4.71
N PRO A 61 -2.66 2.12 -3.52
CA PRO A 61 -2.34 3.52 -3.21
C PRO A 61 -0.83 3.82 -3.27
N PHE A 62 0.06 2.84 -3.02
CA PHE A 62 1.51 3.05 -3.10
C PHE A 62 1.99 3.27 -4.54
N ASP A 63 1.31 2.72 -5.54
CA ASP A 63 1.68 2.93 -6.94
C ASP A 63 1.39 4.36 -7.43
N VAL A 64 0.57 5.13 -6.70
CA VAL A 64 0.32 6.54 -7.00
C VAL A 64 1.62 7.34 -7.00
N TRP A 65 2.53 7.06 -6.05
CA TRP A 65 3.82 7.76 -5.93
C TRP A 65 4.84 7.41 -7.02
N ARG A 66 4.60 6.38 -7.81
CA ARG A 66 5.40 6.09 -9.02
C ARG A 66 5.14 7.08 -10.15
N TYR A 67 4.00 7.77 -10.11
CA TYR A 67 3.53 8.69 -11.17
C TYR A 67 3.48 10.14 -10.73
N TYR A 68 3.41 10.37 -9.42
CA TYR A 68 3.35 11.70 -8.82
C TYR A 68 4.30 11.75 -7.64
N GLU A 69 5.31 12.60 -7.73
CA GLU A 69 6.23 12.83 -6.62
C GLU A 69 5.50 13.42 -5.41
N LEU A 70 6.03 13.15 -4.22
CA LEU A 70 5.60 13.77 -2.97
C LEU A 70 6.04 15.23 -2.95
N THR A 71 5.37 16.07 -3.72
CA THR A 71 5.65 17.51 -3.80
C THR A 71 4.78 18.29 -2.82
N GLU A 72 5.28 19.45 -2.38
CA GLU A 72 4.49 20.37 -1.58
C GLU A 72 3.24 20.83 -2.35
N GLY A 73 2.06 20.61 -1.76
CA GLY A 73 0.77 20.95 -2.36
C GLY A 73 0.12 19.82 -3.17
N ALA A 74 0.74 18.64 -3.29
CA ALA A 74 0.06 17.49 -3.86
C ALA A 74 -1.19 17.11 -3.04
N ARG A 75 -2.30 16.86 -3.72
CA ARG A 75 -3.59 16.48 -3.13
C ARG A 75 -3.95 15.07 -3.58
N TYR A 76 -4.60 14.32 -2.73
CA TYR A 76 -4.94 12.92 -3.01
C TYR A 76 -6.44 12.73 -3.00
N ALA A 77 -6.93 11.79 -3.79
CA ALA A 77 -8.35 11.47 -3.85
C ALA A 77 -8.58 9.96 -3.83
N VAL A 78 -9.63 9.55 -3.12
CA VAL A 78 -10.30 8.27 -3.35
C VAL A 78 -11.26 8.48 -4.51
N VAL A 79 -11.16 7.62 -5.51
CA VAL A 79 -11.98 7.69 -6.72
C VAL A 79 -12.64 6.35 -7.00
N GLU A 80 -13.69 6.39 -7.78
CA GLU A 80 -14.37 5.23 -8.34
C GLU A 80 -14.26 5.29 -9.85
N LEU A 81 -13.70 4.25 -10.45
CA LEU A 81 -13.53 4.10 -11.89
C LEU A 81 -14.62 3.20 -12.45
N SER A 82 -15.23 3.61 -13.57
CA SER A 82 -16.31 2.86 -14.23
C SER A 82 -16.27 2.99 -15.74
N GLY A 83 -17.23 2.36 -16.41
CA GLY A 83 -17.28 2.28 -17.86
C GLY A 83 -16.21 1.33 -18.44
N VAL A 84 -15.67 1.68 -19.59
CA VAL A 84 -14.57 0.93 -20.21
C VAL A 84 -13.31 1.14 -19.38
N THR A 85 -12.64 0.05 -18.97
CA THR A 85 -11.39 0.08 -18.21
C THR A 85 -10.28 -0.71 -18.89
N VAL A 86 -9.05 -0.23 -18.77
CA VAL A 86 -7.82 -0.88 -19.22
C VAL A 86 -6.81 -0.89 -18.09
N THR A 87 -6.27 -2.06 -17.76
CA THR A 87 -5.26 -2.21 -16.70
C THR A 87 -3.85 -2.17 -17.29
N HIS A 88 -2.90 -1.66 -16.50
CA HIS A 88 -1.47 -1.74 -16.80
C HIS A 88 -0.94 -3.14 -16.45
N ASP A 89 0.05 -3.65 -17.21
CA ASP A 89 0.57 -5.01 -16.98
C ASP A 89 1.67 -5.05 -15.89
N GLU A 90 2.28 -3.91 -15.55
CA GLU A 90 3.44 -3.83 -14.63
C GLU A 90 3.10 -3.25 -13.25
N ASP A 91 1.89 -2.70 -13.07
CA ASP A 91 1.43 -2.11 -11.81
C ASP A 91 -0.10 -2.05 -11.72
N SER A 92 -0.61 -1.45 -10.65
CA SER A 92 -2.04 -1.36 -10.37
C SER A 92 -2.77 -0.21 -11.07
N LYS A 93 -2.13 0.48 -12.02
CA LYS A 93 -2.76 1.58 -12.76
C LYS A 93 -3.89 1.10 -13.66
N ILE A 94 -4.99 1.82 -13.60
CA ILE A 94 -6.19 1.60 -14.39
C ILE A 94 -6.49 2.88 -15.15
N ALA A 95 -6.73 2.76 -16.46
CA ALA A 95 -7.36 3.82 -17.25
C ALA A 95 -8.85 3.51 -17.39
N SER A 96 -9.72 4.52 -17.29
CA SER A 96 -11.17 4.34 -17.38
C SER A 96 -11.85 5.44 -18.20
N ALA A 97 -13.01 5.10 -18.76
CA ALA A 97 -13.86 6.07 -19.45
C ALA A 97 -14.58 7.01 -18.46
N GLU A 98 -14.82 6.57 -17.25
CA GLU A 98 -15.55 7.35 -16.25
C GLU A 98 -14.79 7.35 -14.91
N ILE A 99 -14.83 8.48 -14.21
CA ILE A 99 -14.26 8.65 -12.88
C ILE A 99 -15.22 9.46 -12.01
N THR A 100 -15.43 8.99 -10.78
CA THR A 100 -16.16 9.74 -9.74
C THR A 100 -15.21 10.04 -8.59
N ILE A 101 -15.12 11.29 -8.17
CA ILE A 101 -14.30 11.70 -7.04
C ILE A 101 -15.10 11.48 -5.75
N LYS A 102 -14.71 10.51 -4.93
CA LYS A 102 -15.46 10.12 -3.72
C LYS A 102 -15.07 10.96 -2.52
N ALA A 103 -13.77 11.20 -2.34
CA ALA A 103 -13.24 11.98 -1.23
C ALA A 103 -11.88 12.56 -1.58
N GLU A 104 -11.55 13.71 -1.00
CA GLU A 104 -10.20 14.24 -0.96
C GLU A 104 -9.52 13.80 0.33
N LEU A 105 -8.22 13.47 0.25
CA LEU A 105 -7.38 13.11 1.38
C LEU A 105 -6.17 14.03 1.44
N LYS A 106 -5.83 14.52 2.62
CA LYS A 106 -4.53 15.13 2.88
C LYS A 106 -3.46 14.04 2.98
N LEU A 107 -2.19 14.42 2.86
CA LEU A 107 -1.10 13.43 2.89
C LEU A 107 -1.13 12.47 4.11
N PRO A 108 -1.33 12.91 5.37
CA PRO A 108 -1.42 11.99 6.50
C PRO A 108 -2.58 10.99 6.39
N GLU A 109 -3.74 11.45 5.90
CA GLU A 109 -4.92 10.63 5.69
C GLU A 109 -4.70 9.62 4.55
N PHE A 110 -4.02 10.05 3.48
CA PHE A 110 -3.66 9.18 2.37
C PHE A 110 -2.68 8.08 2.81
N VAL A 111 -1.64 8.43 3.59
CA VAL A 111 -0.69 7.47 4.17
C VAL A 111 -1.42 6.46 5.06
N SER A 112 -2.30 6.93 5.95
CA SER A 112 -3.10 6.04 6.81
C SER A 112 -3.99 5.10 6.01
N THR A 113 -4.60 5.59 4.92
CA THR A 113 -5.41 4.78 4.00
C THR A 113 -4.56 3.75 3.26
N ALA A 114 -3.35 4.12 2.82
CA ALA A 114 -2.41 3.22 2.16
C ALA A 114 -1.96 2.09 3.10
N VAL A 115 -1.63 2.42 4.35
CA VAL A 115 -1.26 1.42 5.36
C VAL A 115 -2.43 0.47 5.65
N LYS A 116 -3.64 0.99 5.79
CA LYS A 116 -4.83 0.14 5.98
C LYS A 116 -5.05 -0.78 4.78
N TRP A 117 -4.94 -0.26 3.56
CA TRP A 117 -5.05 -1.07 2.34
C TRP A 117 -4.03 -2.21 2.34
N LEU A 118 -2.76 -1.93 2.70
CA LEU A 118 -1.71 -2.93 2.79
C LEU A 118 -2.04 -4.02 3.83
N ILE A 119 -2.51 -3.63 5.01
CA ILE A 119 -2.91 -4.58 6.06
C ILE A 119 -4.05 -5.47 5.56
N ASP A 120 -5.05 -4.91 4.90
CA ASP A 120 -6.19 -5.67 4.39
C ASP A 120 -5.76 -6.59 3.24
N PHE A 121 -4.90 -6.12 2.33
CA PHE A 121 -4.29 -6.93 1.27
C PHE A 121 -3.50 -8.13 1.82
N CYS A 122 -2.69 -7.91 2.89
CA CYS A 122 -1.95 -8.99 3.54
C CYS A 122 -2.85 -10.02 4.22
N LYS A 123 -4.02 -9.62 4.74
CA LYS A 123 -5.00 -10.56 5.33
C LYS A 123 -5.67 -11.45 4.28
N GLU A 124 -5.84 -10.95 3.06
CA GLU A 124 -6.44 -11.70 1.95
C GLU A 124 -5.46 -12.68 1.29
N ALA A 125 -4.15 -12.45 1.44
CA ALA A 125 -3.10 -13.35 0.97
C ALA A 125 -3.15 -14.67 1.75
N LYS A 126 -3.78 -15.69 1.17
CA LYS A 126 -3.90 -17.02 1.78
C LYS A 126 -2.54 -17.70 1.83
N GLY A 127 -1.99 -17.87 3.03
CA GLY A 127 -0.87 -18.77 3.32
C GLY A 127 0.39 -18.14 3.91
N GLU A 128 0.61 -16.85 3.73
CA GLU A 128 1.74 -16.14 4.36
C GLU A 128 1.17 -14.98 5.19
N SER A 129 1.34 -15.03 6.51
CA SER A 129 0.90 -13.94 7.36
C SER A 129 2.00 -12.88 7.47
N VAL A 130 1.81 -11.75 6.78
CA VAL A 130 2.58 -10.54 7.05
C VAL A 130 1.81 -9.70 8.06
N GLN A 131 2.42 -9.40 9.19
CA GLN A 131 1.86 -8.52 10.21
C GLN A 131 2.74 -7.30 10.38
N ALA A 132 2.15 -6.12 10.27
CA ALA A 132 2.83 -4.86 10.52
C ALA A 132 2.02 -4.00 11.50
N ALA A 133 2.72 -3.32 12.40
CA ALA A 133 2.11 -2.39 13.32
C ALA A 133 2.94 -1.12 13.48
N SER A 134 2.23 -0.02 13.69
CA SER A 134 2.77 1.27 14.16
C SER A 134 1.87 1.77 15.30
N GLY A 135 2.44 2.52 16.24
CA GLY A 135 1.70 3.01 17.40
C GLY A 135 2.41 2.69 18.70
N HIS A 136 1.67 2.42 19.77
CA HIS A 136 2.22 2.15 21.09
C HIS A 136 1.86 0.73 21.55
N ALA A 137 2.81 -0.01 22.12
CA ALA A 137 2.62 -1.32 22.74
C ALA A 137 1.95 -2.37 21.83
N ALA A 138 2.31 -2.42 20.53
CA ALA A 138 1.76 -3.39 19.60
C ALA A 138 2.14 -4.82 19.96
N GLN A 139 1.16 -5.74 19.95
CA GLN A 139 1.36 -7.16 20.13
C GLN A 139 1.00 -7.88 18.81
N LEU A 140 1.97 -8.53 18.21
CA LEU A 140 1.84 -9.21 16.93
C LEU A 140 2.13 -10.69 17.09
N ALA A 141 1.23 -11.55 16.60
CA ALA A 141 1.44 -12.99 16.64
C ALA A 141 1.14 -13.61 15.27
N ALA A 142 2.08 -14.39 14.75
CA ALA A 142 1.91 -15.12 13.51
C ALA A 142 1.98 -16.64 13.78
N SER A 143 1.04 -17.38 13.19
CA SER A 143 0.94 -18.84 13.26
C SER A 143 1.11 -19.53 11.90
N GLY A 144 1.35 -18.78 10.83
CA GLY A 144 1.63 -19.33 9.51
C GLY A 144 3.11 -19.70 9.36
N LYS A 145 3.38 -20.71 8.56
CA LYS A 145 4.75 -21.04 8.17
C LYS A 145 5.33 -19.89 7.33
N ASP A 146 6.62 -19.60 7.54
CA ASP A 146 7.34 -18.56 6.79
C ASP A 146 6.70 -17.14 6.88
N SER A 147 6.08 -16.85 8.03
CA SER A 147 5.45 -15.54 8.29
C SER A 147 6.49 -14.43 8.50
N VAL A 148 6.07 -13.19 8.28
CA VAL A 148 6.88 -12.01 8.56
C VAL A 148 6.14 -11.07 9.50
N ILE A 149 6.80 -10.64 10.58
CA ILE A 149 6.30 -9.64 11.52
C ILE A 149 7.25 -8.44 11.52
N ALA A 150 6.71 -7.25 11.30
CA ALA A 150 7.46 -6.00 11.43
C ALA A 150 6.72 -5.01 12.33
N SER A 151 7.41 -4.36 13.24
CA SER A 151 6.83 -3.32 14.08
C SER A 151 7.77 -2.15 14.29
N SER A 152 7.26 -0.95 14.03
CA SER A 152 7.88 0.32 14.39
C SER A 152 7.26 0.93 15.65
N SER A 153 6.45 0.19 16.39
CA SER A 153 5.79 0.64 17.61
C SER A 153 6.74 0.69 18.79
N LEU A 154 6.61 1.73 19.62
CA LEU A 154 7.24 1.77 20.93
C LEU A 154 6.69 0.61 21.80
N ASP A 155 7.57 -0.10 22.52
CA ASP A 155 7.25 -1.24 23.38
C ASP A 155 6.50 -2.40 22.68
N SER A 156 6.77 -2.61 21.40
CA SER A 156 6.16 -3.74 20.67
C SER A 156 6.71 -5.10 21.10
N ARG A 157 5.83 -6.11 21.01
CA ARG A 157 6.16 -7.51 21.22
C ARG A 157 5.71 -8.33 20.01
N ALA A 158 6.49 -9.34 19.67
CA ALA A 158 6.14 -10.29 18.61
C ALA A 158 6.29 -11.72 19.07
N LYS A 159 5.46 -12.60 18.52
CA LYS A 159 5.54 -14.06 18.69
C LYS A 159 5.26 -14.73 17.35
N GLY A 160 6.09 -15.69 16.95
CA GLY A 160 5.92 -16.45 15.72
C GLY A 160 6.23 -17.92 15.89
N THR A 161 5.61 -18.74 15.05
CA THR A 161 5.97 -20.14 14.87
C THR A 161 7.33 -20.27 14.18
N GLU A 162 7.90 -21.46 14.16
CA GLU A 162 9.15 -21.78 13.47
C GLU A 162 9.16 -21.25 12.02
N GLY A 163 10.26 -20.62 11.60
CA GLY A 163 10.41 -19.97 10.30
C GLY A 163 9.89 -18.53 10.21
N THR A 164 9.24 -18.00 11.27
CA THR A 164 8.76 -16.60 11.27
C THR A 164 9.91 -15.62 11.41
N TRP A 165 10.07 -14.74 10.43
CA TRP A 165 10.98 -13.59 10.53
C TRP A 165 10.33 -12.42 11.28
N MET A 166 11.05 -11.85 12.22
CA MET A 166 10.58 -10.73 13.04
C MET A 166 11.56 -9.56 12.99
N SER A 167 11.04 -8.33 12.90
CA SER A 167 11.78 -7.07 12.96
C SER A 167 11.06 -6.08 13.86
N LEU A 168 11.64 -5.75 15.01
CA LEU A 168 11.05 -4.84 16.00
C LEU A 168 11.94 -3.62 16.21
N ALA A 169 11.34 -2.44 16.23
CA ALA A 169 12.03 -1.20 16.57
C ALA A 169 12.44 -1.18 18.04
N GLU A 170 13.66 -0.72 18.32
CA GLU A 170 14.17 -0.46 19.66
C GLU A 170 14.17 1.04 19.93
N PHE A 171 13.72 1.41 21.12
CA PHE A 171 13.65 2.80 21.56
C PHE A 171 14.45 3.00 22.86
N ASN A 172 15.09 4.18 23.00
CA ASN A 172 15.75 4.57 24.23
C ASN A 172 14.73 5.17 25.24
N SER A 173 15.23 5.54 26.43
CA SER A 173 14.41 6.15 27.48
C SER A 173 13.70 7.45 27.09
N ASP A 174 14.21 8.14 26.07
CA ASP A 174 13.65 9.40 25.58
C ASP A 174 12.59 9.18 24.49
N GLY A 175 12.24 7.91 24.21
CA GLY A 175 11.28 7.54 23.17
C GLY A 175 11.81 7.69 21.73
N LYS A 176 13.12 7.79 21.54
CA LYS A 176 13.76 7.87 20.24
C LYS A 176 14.12 6.47 19.76
N CYS A 177 13.73 6.14 18.52
CA CYS A 177 14.15 4.90 17.89
C CYS A 177 15.68 4.89 17.69
N VAL A 178 16.34 3.86 18.21
CA VAL A 178 17.81 3.69 18.17
C VAL A 178 18.24 2.55 17.25
N GLY A 179 17.30 1.73 16.77
CA GLY A 179 17.60 0.63 15.85
C GLY A 179 16.44 -0.32 15.66
N PHE A 180 16.74 -1.43 15.00
CA PHE A 180 15.84 -2.57 14.85
C PHE A 180 16.55 -3.85 15.26
N ALA A 181 15.84 -4.70 15.98
CA ALA A 181 16.26 -6.06 16.26
C ALA A 181 15.51 -7.01 15.31
N THR A 182 16.24 -7.88 14.65
CA THR A 182 15.69 -8.87 13.70
C THR A 182 16.15 -10.27 14.05
N GLY A 183 15.33 -11.27 13.69
CA GLY A 183 15.67 -12.68 13.88
C GLY A 183 14.58 -13.61 13.35
N CYS A 184 14.96 -14.86 13.08
CA CYS A 184 14.09 -15.93 12.65
C CYS A 184 13.75 -16.85 13.83
N ALA A 185 12.46 -17.11 14.05
CA ALA A 185 12.00 -18.05 15.08
C ALA A 185 12.39 -19.49 14.73
N GLY A 186 13.00 -20.17 15.67
CA GLY A 186 13.54 -21.51 15.51
C GLY A 186 15.04 -21.55 15.18
N ASP A 187 15.58 -20.49 14.54
CA ASP A 187 17.02 -20.36 14.23
C ASP A 187 17.72 -19.39 15.18
N ASP A 188 17.41 -18.09 15.09
CA ASP A 188 18.08 -17.04 15.86
C ASP A 188 17.47 -16.85 17.26
N VAL A 189 16.16 -17.07 17.35
CA VAL A 189 15.35 -16.82 18.56
C VAL A 189 14.34 -17.95 18.80
N PRO A 190 13.89 -18.18 20.05
CA PRO A 190 12.88 -19.21 20.32
C PRO A 190 11.59 -18.98 19.55
N ALA A 191 11.02 -20.07 18.99
CA ALA A 191 9.67 -20.06 18.43
C ALA A 191 8.61 -20.04 19.54
N ASP A 192 7.42 -19.48 19.23
CA ASP A 192 6.25 -19.43 20.12
C ASP A 192 6.46 -18.69 21.46
N VAL A 193 7.48 -17.86 21.54
CA VAL A 193 7.80 -17.00 22.70
C VAL A 193 7.55 -15.53 22.35
N TRP A 194 6.96 -14.77 23.28
CA TRP A 194 6.86 -13.33 23.13
C TRP A 194 8.24 -12.68 23.23
N LEU A 195 8.65 -11.96 22.21
CA LEU A 195 9.94 -11.30 22.09
C LEU A 195 9.76 -9.79 21.99
N LYS A 196 10.77 -9.04 22.44
CA LYS A 196 10.91 -7.59 22.27
C LYS A 196 12.32 -7.23 21.84
N ALA A 197 12.49 -6.04 21.27
CA ALA A 197 13.82 -5.50 20.98
C ALA A 197 14.51 -5.00 22.25
N SER A 198 15.77 -5.38 22.46
CA SER A 198 16.62 -4.86 23.53
C SER A 198 18.10 -5.12 23.22
N GLY A 199 18.93 -4.04 23.23
CA GLY A 199 20.35 -4.11 22.93
C GLY A 199 20.68 -4.62 21.52
N GLY A 200 19.85 -4.26 20.54
CA GLY A 200 19.99 -4.69 19.14
C GLY A 200 19.59 -6.15 18.88
N LYS A 201 18.99 -6.83 19.85
CA LYS A 201 18.58 -8.24 19.76
C LYS A 201 17.13 -8.43 20.15
N LEU A 202 16.50 -9.47 19.61
CA LEU A 202 15.23 -9.95 20.09
C LEU A 202 15.44 -10.79 21.36
N VAL A 203 14.83 -10.39 22.46
CA VAL A 203 14.91 -11.06 23.78
C VAL A 203 13.51 -11.41 24.28
N ALA A 204 13.39 -12.45 25.12
CA ALA A 204 12.11 -12.80 25.70
C ALA A 204 11.50 -11.65 26.47
N ALA A 205 10.26 -11.30 26.15
CA ALA A 205 9.49 -10.32 26.88
C ALA A 205 8.96 -10.98 28.17
N LYS A 206 9.21 -10.35 29.32
CA LYS A 206 8.54 -10.77 30.57
C LYS A 206 7.05 -10.50 30.45
N GLU A 207 6.24 -11.43 30.92
CA GLU A 207 4.78 -11.28 31.03
C GLU A 207 4.38 -10.07 31.87
#